data_24c93edc3b8a03a00530ccef0a76670e
#
_entry.id   24c93edc3b8a03a00530ccef0a76670e
#
_cell.length_a   1.000
_cell.length_b   1.000
_cell.length_c   1.000
_cell.angle_alpha   90.00
_cell.angle_beta   90.00
_cell.angle_gamma   90.00
#
_symmetry.space_group_name_H-M   'P 1'
#
loop_
_entity.id
_entity.type
_entity.pdbx_description
1 polymer ?
#
loop_
_entity_poly.entity_id
_entity_poly.type
_entity_poly.pdbx_seq_one_letter_code
_entity_poly.pdbx_strand_id
1 'polypeptide(L)'
;MSAKPATDDAKDELLSPFRRLYALTRTPYPALANAALLASTPVLSLSFKVPPTQSPALSIPMSRVFSKSSTARIGITTKTALFFSTMQAIGAYMIYDNDLENGAGFIATWSALYLIVGGKKSFSALRYGRTWSLVLSSVSLANAVLYGQRFLATGFQ
;
A
#
# COMPACT_ATOMS: atom_id res chain seq x y z
N MET A 1 -3.25 -34.52 36.31
CA MET A 1 -3.00 -34.28 34.88
C MET A 1 -4.17 -33.47 34.34
N SER A 2 -4.00 -32.16 34.20
CA SER A 2 -5.04 -31.26 33.68
C SER A 2 -4.95 -31.27 32.15
N ALA A 3 -5.97 -31.78 31.48
CA ALA A 3 -6.05 -31.78 30.03
C ALA A 3 -6.17 -30.32 29.53
N LYS A 4 -5.18 -29.86 28.79
CA LYS A 4 -5.21 -28.56 28.11
C LYS A 4 -6.38 -28.56 27.11
N PRO A 5 -7.28 -27.58 27.15
CA PRO A 5 -8.45 -27.61 26.28
C PRO A 5 -8.01 -27.47 24.79
N ALA A 6 -8.53 -28.35 23.94
CA ALA A 6 -8.23 -28.40 22.50
C ALA A 6 -8.45 -27.08 21.72
N THR A 7 -9.21 -26.14 22.31
CA THR A 7 -9.46 -24.83 21.78
C THR A 7 -8.24 -23.90 21.82
N ASP A 8 -7.28 -24.11 22.74
CA ASP A 8 -6.10 -23.25 22.86
C ASP A 8 -5.05 -23.63 21.82
N ASP A 9 -4.90 -24.92 21.52
CA ASP A 9 -3.96 -25.38 20.49
C ASP A 9 -4.38 -24.90 19.08
N ALA A 10 -5.68 -24.90 18.78
CA ALA A 10 -6.20 -24.37 17.51
C ALA A 10 -5.99 -22.84 17.38
N LYS A 11 -6.10 -22.09 18.48
CA LYS A 11 -5.81 -20.64 18.48
C LYS A 11 -4.33 -20.37 18.30
N ASP A 12 -3.46 -21.14 18.93
CA ASP A 12 -2.02 -21.00 18.81
C ASP A 12 -1.54 -21.33 17.39
N GLU A 13 -2.15 -22.30 16.72
CA GLU A 13 -1.86 -22.64 15.33
C GLU A 13 -2.28 -21.52 14.36
N LEU A 14 -3.47 -20.94 14.55
CA LEU A 14 -3.96 -19.80 13.76
C LEU A 14 -3.15 -18.53 13.98
N LEU A 15 -2.62 -18.31 15.18
CA LEU A 15 -1.84 -17.11 15.53
C LEU A 15 -0.36 -17.22 15.13
N SER A 16 0.13 -18.45 14.87
CA SER A 16 1.54 -18.68 14.53
C SER A 16 2.02 -17.89 13.30
N PRO A 17 1.27 -17.79 12.18
CA PRO A 17 1.69 -17.00 11.03
C PRO A 17 1.72 -15.49 11.34
N PHE A 18 0.78 -14.99 12.14
CA PHE A 18 0.76 -13.59 12.55
C PHE A 18 1.94 -13.23 13.44
N ARG A 19 2.33 -14.11 14.36
CA ARG A 19 3.54 -13.92 15.19
C ARG A 19 4.81 -13.88 14.35
N ARG A 20 4.91 -14.72 13.31
CA ARG A 20 6.03 -14.69 12.36
C ARG A 20 6.06 -13.41 11.55
N LEU A 21 4.90 -12.97 11.03
CA LEU A 21 4.79 -11.69 10.29
C LEU A 21 5.13 -10.51 11.20
N TYR A 22 4.67 -10.52 12.45
CA TYR A 22 5.02 -9.49 13.42
C TYR A 22 6.53 -9.47 13.74
N ALA A 23 7.17 -10.63 13.82
CA ALA A 23 8.62 -10.71 13.99
C ALA A 23 9.39 -10.07 12.83
N LEU A 24 8.86 -10.16 11.59
CA LEU A 24 9.46 -9.52 10.41
C LEU A 24 9.46 -7.99 10.49
N THR A 25 8.59 -7.36 11.29
CA THR A 25 8.59 -5.91 11.45
C THR A 25 9.81 -5.36 12.21
N ARG A 26 10.63 -6.25 12.80
CA ARG A 26 11.95 -5.89 13.35
C ARG A 26 13.01 -5.69 12.26
N THR A 27 12.70 -6.11 11.06
CA THR A 27 13.60 -6.03 9.91
C THR A 27 13.08 -4.99 8.92
N PRO A 28 13.95 -4.35 8.13
CA PRO A 28 13.53 -3.39 7.11
C PRO A 28 12.90 -4.06 5.88
N TYR A 29 12.95 -5.40 5.77
CA TYR A 29 12.57 -6.12 4.55
C TYR A 29 11.13 -5.89 4.08
N PRO A 30 10.08 -5.91 4.93
CA PRO A 30 8.72 -5.68 4.45
C PRO A 30 8.52 -4.27 3.88
N ALA A 31 9.14 -3.27 4.49
CA ALA A 31 9.09 -1.89 4.01
C ALA A 31 9.87 -1.72 2.71
N LEU A 32 11.05 -2.34 2.58
CA LEU A 32 11.83 -2.35 1.35
C LEU A 32 11.10 -3.08 0.22
N ALA A 33 10.43 -4.20 0.50
CA ALA A 33 9.62 -4.91 -0.48
C ALA A 33 8.49 -4.01 -1.00
N ASN A 34 7.79 -3.29 -0.12
CA ASN A 34 6.76 -2.33 -0.50
C ASN A 34 7.35 -1.16 -1.31
N ALA A 35 8.50 -0.63 -0.91
CA ALA A 35 9.21 0.41 -1.66
C ALA A 35 9.57 -0.07 -3.08
N ALA A 36 10.10 -1.27 -3.23
CA ALA A 36 10.45 -1.86 -4.53
C ALA A 36 9.21 -2.08 -5.41
N LEU A 37 8.10 -2.57 -4.85
CA LEU A 37 6.84 -2.73 -5.57
C LEU A 37 6.29 -1.38 -6.05
N LEU A 38 6.35 -0.34 -5.22
CA LEU A 38 5.94 1.01 -5.60
C LEU A 38 6.87 1.58 -6.68
N ALA A 39 8.19 1.37 -6.57
CA ALA A 39 9.17 1.79 -7.57
C ALA A 39 9.01 1.08 -8.91
N SER A 40 8.54 -0.16 -8.94
CA SER A 40 8.29 -0.90 -10.18
C SER A 40 7.02 -0.46 -10.93
N THR A 41 6.16 0.33 -10.29
CA THR A 41 4.90 0.82 -10.89
C THR A 41 5.10 1.54 -12.22
N PRO A 42 6.12 2.40 -12.46
CA PRO A 42 6.35 3.02 -13.76
C PRO A 42 6.51 2.00 -14.90
N VAL A 43 7.25 0.94 -14.63
CA VAL A 43 7.54 -0.11 -15.63
C VAL A 43 6.30 -0.94 -15.93
N LEU A 44 5.56 -1.33 -14.89
CA LEU A 44 4.39 -2.19 -15.01
C LEU A 44 3.12 -1.43 -15.47
N SER A 45 3.05 -0.11 -15.24
CA SER A 45 1.89 0.71 -15.63
C SER A 45 2.00 1.35 -17.02
N LEU A 46 3.15 1.25 -17.69
CA LEU A 46 3.41 1.90 -18.99
C LEU A 46 2.59 1.33 -20.16
N SER A 47 1.94 0.17 -20.01
CA SER A 47 1.51 -0.60 -21.18
C SER A 47 0.09 -0.37 -21.67
N PHE A 48 -0.73 0.51 -21.09
CA PHE A 48 -2.11 0.62 -21.57
C PHE A 48 -2.62 2.07 -21.62
N LYS A 49 -2.66 2.62 -22.84
CA LYS A 49 -3.55 3.74 -23.18
C LYS A 49 -4.98 3.21 -23.24
N VAL A 50 -5.82 3.59 -22.28
CA VAL A 50 -7.25 3.34 -22.39
C VAL A 50 -7.77 4.21 -23.54
N PRO A 51 -8.45 3.64 -24.56
CA PRO A 51 -9.10 4.46 -25.59
C PRO A 51 -10.11 5.37 -24.89
N PRO A 52 -10.25 6.63 -25.36
CA PRO A 52 -11.24 7.52 -24.79
C PRO A 52 -12.62 6.91 -24.98
N THR A 53 -13.24 6.51 -23.88
CA THR A 53 -14.64 6.09 -23.90
C THR A 53 -15.44 7.32 -24.26
N GLN A 54 -15.96 7.35 -25.48
CA GLN A 54 -16.91 8.37 -25.93
C GLN A 54 -18.16 8.22 -25.08
N SER A 55 -18.23 8.98 -24.02
CA SER A 55 -19.52 9.20 -23.36
C SER A 55 -20.34 10.04 -24.36
N PRO A 56 -21.56 9.61 -24.74
CA PRO A 56 -22.48 10.46 -25.48
C PRO A 56 -22.99 11.53 -24.52
N ALA A 57 -22.17 12.50 -24.23
CA ALA A 57 -22.55 13.66 -23.47
C ALA A 57 -23.09 14.69 -24.48
N LEU A 58 -24.34 15.06 -24.28
CA LEU A 58 -24.97 16.24 -24.84
C LEU A 58 -24.09 17.45 -24.51
N SER A 59 -23.09 17.73 -25.36
CA SER A 59 -22.04 18.71 -25.08
C SER A 59 -22.44 20.06 -25.61
N ILE A 60 -22.75 20.96 -24.69
CA ILE A 60 -22.78 22.41 -24.91
C ILE A 60 -21.37 22.85 -25.35
N PRO A 61 -21.22 23.57 -26.49
CA PRO A 61 -19.92 23.74 -27.17
C PRO A 61 -18.93 24.73 -26.51
N MET A 62 -19.22 25.24 -25.34
CA MET A 62 -18.45 26.33 -24.73
C MET A 62 -17.25 25.87 -23.87
N SER A 63 -17.06 24.57 -23.63
CA SER A 63 -16.00 24.05 -22.77
C SER A 63 -14.76 23.53 -23.52
N ARG A 64 -14.72 23.65 -24.85
CA ARG A 64 -13.59 23.12 -25.66
C ARG A 64 -12.27 23.88 -25.54
N VAL A 65 -12.26 25.08 -24.99
CA VAL A 65 -11.04 25.92 -24.94
C VAL A 65 -10.08 25.52 -23.81
N PHE A 66 -10.56 24.82 -22.79
CA PHE A 66 -9.76 24.36 -21.64
C PHE A 66 -9.72 22.83 -21.47
N SER A 67 -10.19 22.07 -22.43
CA SER A 67 -10.08 20.62 -22.40
C SER A 67 -8.67 20.20 -22.80
N LYS A 68 -7.71 20.40 -21.91
CA LYS A 68 -6.46 19.66 -21.89
C LYS A 68 -6.87 18.20 -21.92
N SER A 69 -6.58 17.47 -22.99
CA SER A 69 -6.89 16.06 -23.17
C SER A 69 -6.33 15.27 -21.97
N SER A 70 -7.12 15.18 -20.93
CA SER A 70 -6.82 14.35 -19.78
C SER A 70 -7.00 12.92 -20.23
N THR A 71 -5.94 12.32 -20.74
CA THR A 71 -5.83 10.86 -20.77
C THR A 71 -6.12 10.40 -19.34
N ALA A 72 -7.33 9.90 -19.11
CA ALA A 72 -7.76 9.45 -17.79
C ALA A 72 -6.87 8.29 -17.39
N ARG A 73 -5.79 8.58 -16.68
CA ARG A 73 -4.92 7.55 -16.09
C ARG A 73 -5.68 6.91 -14.95
N ILE A 74 -6.14 5.70 -15.20
CA ILE A 74 -6.74 4.87 -14.17
C ILE A 74 -5.60 4.30 -13.32
N GLY A 75 -5.54 4.70 -12.06
CA GLY A 75 -4.50 4.26 -11.11
C GLY A 75 -3.68 5.43 -10.54
N ILE A 76 -2.69 5.07 -9.74
CA ILE A 76 -1.78 6.03 -9.13
C ILE A 76 -0.79 6.55 -10.17
N THR A 77 -0.53 7.85 -10.13
CA THR A 77 0.45 8.50 -11.00
C THR A 77 1.86 7.98 -10.66
N THR A 78 2.70 7.78 -11.68
CA THR A 78 4.10 7.37 -11.50
C THR A 78 4.87 8.25 -10.50
N LYS A 79 4.67 9.56 -10.55
CA LYS A 79 5.29 10.50 -9.60
C LYS A 79 4.86 10.22 -8.15
N THR A 80 3.57 9.97 -7.95
CA THR A 80 3.03 9.64 -6.62
C THR A 80 3.58 8.30 -6.13
N ALA A 81 3.65 7.28 -7.00
CA ALA A 81 4.20 5.98 -6.64
C ALA A 81 5.68 6.07 -6.24
N LEU A 82 6.49 6.80 -7.00
CA LEU A 82 7.90 7.04 -6.67
C LEU A 82 8.07 7.82 -5.36
N PHE A 83 7.24 8.82 -5.12
CA PHE A 83 7.26 9.57 -3.88
C PHE A 83 7.00 8.65 -2.67
N PHE A 84 5.95 7.84 -2.71
CA PHE A 84 5.65 6.89 -1.64
C PHE A 84 6.73 5.80 -1.51
N SER A 85 7.33 5.36 -2.61
CA SER A 85 8.47 4.44 -2.60
C SER A 85 9.65 5.02 -1.81
N THR A 86 9.99 6.29 -2.07
CA THR A 86 11.07 6.98 -1.35
C THR A 86 10.75 7.09 0.14
N MET A 87 9.52 7.43 0.51
CA MET A 87 9.13 7.51 1.93
C MET A 87 9.21 6.14 2.62
N GLN A 88 8.80 5.07 1.94
CA GLN A 88 8.94 3.71 2.48
C GLN A 88 10.42 3.32 2.65
N ALA A 89 11.28 3.69 1.72
CA ALA A 89 12.72 3.44 1.82
C ALA A 89 13.37 4.19 2.99
N ILE A 90 12.96 5.44 3.26
CA ILE A 90 13.42 6.22 4.41
C ILE A 90 13.00 5.53 5.71
N GLY A 91 11.74 5.10 5.83
CA GLY A 91 11.29 4.36 7.01
C GLY A 91 12.02 3.04 7.21
N ALA A 92 12.31 2.31 6.13
CA ALA A 92 13.13 1.10 6.18
C ALA A 92 14.56 1.39 6.65
N TYR A 93 15.14 2.51 6.22
CA TYR A 93 16.45 2.94 6.67
C TYR A 93 16.47 3.27 8.17
N MET A 94 15.42 3.93 8.68
CA MET A 94 15.30 4.18 10.13
C MET A 94 15.29 2.88 10.94
N ILE A 95 14.58 1.85 10.47
CA ILE A 95 14.60 0.53 11.11
C ILE A 95 15.99 -0.11 11.03
N TYR A 96 16.69 0.05 9.91
CA TYR A 96 18.06 -0.47 9.73
C TYR A 96 19.03 0.19 10.72
N ASP A 97 18.84 1.48 11.00
CA ASP A 97 19.64 2.27 11.98
C ASP A 97 19.23 2.02 13.45
N ASN A 98 18.44 0.94 13.69
CA ASN A 98 17.92 0.55 15.00
C ASN A 98 16.88 1.51 15.63
N ASP A 99 16.38 2.48 14.89
CA ASP A 99 15.26 3.32 15.33
C ASP A 99 13.93 2.65 14.95
N LEU A 100 13.62 1.57 15.68
CA LEU A 100 12.46 0.71 15.39
C LEU A 100 11.12 1.41 15.64
N GLU A 101 11.07 2.28 16.63
CA GLU A 101 9.84 2.95 17.04
C GLU A 101 9.43 4.00 16.00
N ASN A 102 10.32 4.95 15.74
CA ASN A 102 10.06 6.02 14.76
C ASN A 102 9.94 5.45 13.35
N GLY A 103 10.79 4.49 12.98
CA GLY A 103 10.74 3.81 11.68
C GLY A 103 9.41 3.09 11.47
N ALA A 104 8.91 2.37 12.48
CA ALA A 104 7.61 1.69 12.40
C ALA A 104 6.46 2.69 12.27
N GLY A 105 6.46 3.76 13.09
CA GLY A 105 5.46 4.82 13.02
C GLY A 105 5.48 5.53 11.67
N PHE A 106 6.66 5.82 11.15
CA PHE A 106 6.84 6.44 9.84
C PHE A 106 6.28 5.57 8.70
N ILE A 107 6.66 4.28 8.65
CA ILE A 107 6.17 3.34 7.65
C ILE A 107 4.65 3.18 7.73
N ALA A 108 4.10 3.03 8.94
CA ALA A 108 2.66 2.89 9.15
C ALA A 108 1.90 4.12 8.61
N THR A 109 2.38 5.32 8.96
CA THR A 109 1.76 6.59 8.53
C THR A 109 1.77 6.73 7.01
N TRP A 110 2.92 6.51 6.36
CA TRP A 110 3.02 6.63 4.90
C TRP A 110 2.26 5.54 4.16
N SER A 111 2.17 4.33 4.73
CA SER A 111 1.32 3.27 4.18
C SER A 111 -0.17 3.62 4.27
N ALA A 112 -0.61 4.19 5.39
CA ALA A 112 -1.99 4.67 5.55
C ALA A 112 -2.32 5.83 4.60
N LEU A 113 -1.41 6.80 4.46
CA LEU A 113 -1.56 7.91 3.50
C LEU A 113 -1.65 7.40 2.06
N TYR A 114 -0.82 6.39 1.70
CA TYR A 114 -0.92 5.75 0.40
C TYR A 114 -2.30 5.14 0.16
N LEU A 115 -2.88 4.47 1.16
CA LEU A 115 -4.22 3.88 1.06
C LEU A 115 -5.31 4.94 0.88
N ILE A 116 -5.21 6.08 1.56
CA ILE A 116 -6.15 7.20 1.41
C ILE A 116 -6.09 7.78 0.00
N VAL A 117 -4.88 8.03 -0.52
CA VAL A 117 -4.68 8.65 -1.84
C VAL A 117 -4.94 7.67 -2.98
N GLY A 118 -4.52 6.41 -2.81
CA GLY A 118 -4.53 5.37 -3.84
C GLY A 118 -5.74 4.45 -3.78
N GLY A 119 -6.31 4.22 -2.60
CA GLY A 119 -7.32 3.19 -2.37
C GLY A 119 -8.55 3.33 -3.26
N LYS A 120 -9.16 4.52 -3.34
CA LYS A 120 -10.31 4.75 -4.23
C LYS A 120 -10.00 4.46 -5.70
N LYS A 121 -8.79 4.81 -6.15
CA LYS A 121 -8.32 4.57 -7.52
C LYS A 121 -8.03 3.08 -7.76
N SER A 122 -7.58 2.35 -6.75
CA SER A 122 -7.32 0.91 -6.81
C SER A 122 -8.61 0.11 -6.99
N PHE A 123 -9.67 0.45 -6.26
CA PHE A 123 -10.99 -0.17 -6.44
C PHE A 123 -11.59 0.15 -7.82
N SER A 124 -11.41 1.37 -8.31
CA SER A 124 -11.83 1.73 -9.67
C SER A 124 -11.04 0.94 -10.72
N ALA A 125 -9.74 0.75 -10.51
CA ALA A 125 -8.87 -0.01 -11.43
C ALA A 125 -9.27 -1.49 -11.54
N LEU A 126 -9.84 -2.09 -10.47
CA LEU A 126 -10.35 -3.46 -10.48
C LEU A 126 -11.46 -3.65 -11.52
N ARG A 127 -12.36 -2.67 -11.65
CA ARG A 127 -13.44 -2.70 -12.67
C ARG A 127 -12.91 -2.80 -14.10
N TYR A 128 -11.65 -2.40 -14.31
CA TYR A 128 -10.96 -2.46 -15.61
C TYR A 128 -9.93 -3.59 -15.69
N GLY A 129 -10.02 -4.59 -14.82
CA GLY A 129 -9.14 -5.77 -14.82
C GLY A 129 -7.69 -5.47 -14.38
N ARG A 130 -7.41 -4.32 -13.77
CA ARG A 130 -6.08 -3.92 -13.33
C ARG A 130 -5.83 -4.36 -11.89
N THR A 131 -5.27 -5.54 -11.74
CA THR A 131 -4.97 -6.14 -10.42
C THR A 131 -3.75 -5.51 -9.74
N TRP A 132 -2.82 -4.88 -10.50
CA TRP A 132 -1.59 -4.31 -9.96
C TRP A 132 -1.83 -3.29 -8.85
N SER A 133 -2.77 -2.37 -9.05
CA SER A 133 -3.13 -1.38 -8.03
C SER A 133 -3.69 -2.01 -6.75
N LEU A 134 -4.37 -3.15 -6.86
CA LEU A 134 -4.87 -3.90 -5.71
C LEU A 134 -3.72 -4.56 -4.94
N VAL A 135 -2.77 -5.17 -5.64
CA VAL A 135 -1.58 -5.76 -5.01
C VAL A 135 -0.85 -4.71 -4.19
N LEU A 136 -0.60 -3.53 -4.76
CA LEU A 136 0.04 -2.42 -4.06
C LEU A 136 -0.75 -1.97 -2.83
N SER A 137 -2.07 -1.85 -2.96
CA SER A 137 -2.93 -1.45 -1.83
C SER A 137 -2.97 -2.52 -0.74
N SER A 138 -3.00 -3.80 -1.10
CA SER A 138 -2.98 -4.91 -0.13
C SER A 138 -1.67 -4.97 0.64
N VAL A 139 -0.53 -4.82 -0.04
CA VAL A 139 0.79 -4.79 0.61
C VAL A 139 0.93 -3.56 1.51
N SER A 140 0.47 -2.39 1.05
CA SER A 140 0.48 -1.18 1.87
C SER A 140 -0.44 -1.29 3.08
N LEU A 141 -1.60 -1.97 2.95
CA LEU A 141 -2.48 -2.25 4.08
C LEU A 141 -1.82 -3.17 5.10
N ALA A 142 -1.19 -4.25 4.64
CA ALA A 142 -0.44 -5.15 5.51
C ALA A 142 0.67 -4.41 6.28
N ASN A 143 1.44 -3.55 5.60
CA ASN A 143 2.47 -2.73 6.24
C ASN A 143 1.87 -1.73 7.24
N ALA A 144 0.76 -1.04 6.90
CA ALA A 144 0.10 -0.11 7.81
C ALA A 144 -0.35 -0.81 9.09
N VAL A 145 -0.93 -2.00 8.98
CA VAL A 145 -1.39 -2.79 10.15
C VAL A 145 -0.22 -3.31 10.97
N LEU A 146 0.75 -3.97 10.33
CA LEU A 146 1.88 -4.61 11.02
C LEU A 146 2.76 -3.58 11.75
N TYR A 147 3.17 -2.54 11.06
CA TYR A 147 4.01 -1.50 11.65
C TYR A 147 3.21 -0.57 12.58
N GLY A 148 1.93 -0.34 12.29
CA GLY A 148 1.04 0.40 13.18
C GLY A 148 0.83 -0.29 14.52
N GLN A 149 0.58 -1.61 14.52
CA GLN A 149 0.49 -2.39 15.76
C GLN A 149 1.79 -2.34 16.56
N ARG A 150 2.94 -2.40 15.87
CA ARG A 150 4.22 -2.30 16.52
C ARG A 150 4.43 -0.94 17.17
N PHE A 151 4.18 0.15 16.45
CA PHE A 151 4.29 1.51 16.96
C PHE A 151 3.41 1.72 18.19
N LEU A 152 2.16 1.23 18.16
CA LEU A 152 1.26 1.32 19.30
C LEU A 152 1.73 0.47 20.50
N ALA A 153 2.36 -0.68 20.25
CA ALA A 153 2.85 -1.55 21.30
C ALA A 153 4.11 -1.02 21.98
N THR A 154 4.94 -0.22 21.28
CA THR A 154 6.19 0.34 21.84
C THR A 154 6.02 1.77 22.32
N GLY A 155 5.17 2.57 21.69
CA GLY A 155 5.05 4.00 21.98
C GLY A 155 4.21 4.35 23.22
N PHE A 156 3.61 3.38 23.91
CA PHE A 156 2.80 3.58 25.13
C PHE A 156 3.41 2.88 26.36
N GLN A 157 4.66 2.48 26.30
CA GLN A 157 5.44 2.04 27.46
C GLN A 157 6.33 3.18 27.94
#